data_060a56b3915fec6b876f58c88a1a7446
#
_entry.id   060a56b3915fec6b876f58c88a1a7446
#
_cell.length_a   1.000
_cell.length_b   1.000
_cell.length_c   1.000
_cell.angle_alpha   90.00
_cell.angle_beta   90.00
_cell.angle_gamma   90.00
#
_symmetry.space_group_name_H-M   'P 1'
#
loop_
_entity.id
_entity.type
_entity.pdbx_description
1 polymer ?
#
loop_
_entity_poly.entity_id
_entity_poly.type
_entity_poly.pdbx_seq_one_letter_code
_entity_poly.pdbx_strand_id
1 'polypeptide(L)'
;MKSFLKYVAEDIIRDYGTDLSRIMVVFPNKRASLFLNEELMKIVQKPFWSPNYMTISDMFLQNTSLQLADPIKLICDLHKSFVKCTGVDETLDHFYGWGQLLLADFDDLDKNLGDARKIFINIADLHELDDDSYLDEDKRRILKKFFGNFKDTQNTELKRRFMALWNHLYDIYTDFNQRLASQGLAYEGALYRHVIEADTLNLRYDTYLFVGFNMMQQVETALYRRIKQDASCHFYWDYDKYYVCLLYTSDAADERSSV
;
A
#
# COMPACT_ATOMS: atom_id res chain seq x y z
N MET A 1 -16.74 20.43 -21.25
CA MET A 1 -15.77 19.32 -21.18
C MET A 1 -16.50 18.17 -20.49
N LYS A 2 -16.50 16.96 -21.06
CA LYS A 2 -17.11 15.79 -20.38
C LYS A 2 -16.24 15.41 -19.21
N SER A 3 -16.83 15.05 -18.05
CA SER A 3 -16.07 14.53 -16.92
C SER A 3 -15.56 13.12 -17.21
N PHE A 4 -14.45 12.72 -16.57
CA PHE A 4 -13.90 11.37 -16.68
C PHE A 4 -14.96 10.29 -16.39
N LEU A 5 -15.69 10.41 -15.27
CA LEU A 5 -16.71 9.43 -14.89
C LEU A 5 -17.89 9.36 -15.88
N LYS A 6 -18.15 10.42 -16.64
CA LYS A 6 -19.14 10.37 -17.71
C LYS A 6 -18.69 9.47 -18.86
N TYR A 7 -17.42 9.55 -19.28
CA TYR A 7 -16.87 8.63 -20.27
C TYR A 7 -16.94 7.18 -19.79
N VAL A 8 -16.55 6.94 -18.55
CA VAL A 8 -16.63 5.60 -17.94
C VAL A 8 -18.07 5.08 -17.94
N ALA A 9 -19.04 5.91 -17.58
CA ALA A 9 -20.46 5.53 -17.58
C ALA A 9 -20.98 5.22 -18.99
N GLU A 10 -20.60 6.04 -20.00
CA GLU A 10 -20.96 5.80 -21.42
C GLU A 10 -20.39 4.46 -21.92
N ASP A 11 -19.13 4.14 -21.58
CA ASP A 11 -18.48 2.89 -21.96
C ASP A 11 -19.13 1.69 -21.26
N ILE A 12 -19.39 1.78 -19.96
CA ILE A 12 -20.05 0.70 -19.22
C ILE A 12 -21.42 0.36 -19.83
N ILE A 13 -22.25 1.37 -20.16
CA ILE A 13 -23.56 1.13 -20.76
C ILE A 13 -23.43 0.57 -22.17
N ARG A 14 -22.47 1.06 -22.97
CA ARG A 14 -22.22 0.55 -24.31
C ARG A 14 -21.82 -0.93 -24.30
N ASP A 15 -20.92 -1.31 -23.39
CA ASP A 15 -20.26 -2.63 -23.43
C ASP A 15 -21.06 -3.70 -22.65
N TYR A 16 -21.78 -3.29 -21.59
CA TYR A 16 -22.49 -4.21 -20.71
C TYR A 16 -24.02 -4.03 -20.68
N GLY A 17 -24.54 -2.97 -21.28
CA GLY A 17 -25.98 -2.68 -21.30
C GLY A 17 -26.50 -2.15 -19.96
N THR A 18 -27.75 -2.54 -19.59
CA THR A 18 -28.45 -1.99 -18.41
C THR A 18 -28.60 -2.96 -17.24
N ASP A 19 -28.14 -4.19 -17.37
CA ASP A 19 -28.01 -5.12 -16.23
C ASP A 19 -26.54 -5.21 -15.82
N LEU A 20 -26.20 -4.42 -14.80
CA LEU A 20 -24.82 -4.32 -14.29
C LEU A 20 -24.66 -5.07 -12.96
N SER A 21 -25.64 -5.90 -12.58
CA SER A 21 -25.67 -6.58 -11.26
C SER A 21 -24.48 -7.53 -11.02
N ARG A 22 -23.86 -8.05 -12.08
CA ARG A 22 -22.69 -8.94 -12.00
C ARG A 22 -21.36 -8.22 -12.18
N ILE A 23 -21.37 -6.88 -12.21
CA ILE A 23 -20.19 -6.05 -12.33
C ILE A 23 -19.83 -5.48 -10.98
N MET A 24 -18.55 -5.56 -10.62
CA MET A 24 -17.96 -4.85 -9.50
C MET A 24 -17.12 -3.69 -10.01
N VAL A 25 -17.43 -2.48 -9.56
CA VAL A 25 -16.61 -1.29 -9.84
C VAL A 25 -15.76 -0.98 -8.61
N VAL A 26 -14.45 -1.00 -8.79
CA VAL A 26 -13.46 -0.77 -7.73
C VAL A 26 -12.89 0.63 -7.86
N PHE A 27 -12.89 1.38 -6.77
CA PHE A 27 -12.38 2.75 -6.70
C PHE A 27 -11.27 2.89 -5.65
N PRO A 28 -10.40 3.91 -5.78
CA PRO A 28 -9.49 4.29 -4.69
C PRO A 28 -10.23 4.82 -3.45
N ASN A 29 -11.42 5.43 -3.64
CA ASN A 29 -12.21 6.02 -2.56
C ASN A 29 -13.72 5.84 -2.78
N LYS A 30 -14.49 5.83 -1.68
CA LYS A 30 -15.94 5.58 -1.71
C LYS A 30 -16.77 6.67 -2.42
N ARG A 31 -16.29 7.91 -2.48
CA ARG A 31 -17.07 9.03 -3.05
C ARG A 31 -17.28 8.89 -4.56
N ALA A 32 -16.32 8.35 -5.27
CA ALA A 32 -16.39 8.22 -6.72
C ALA A 32 -17.59 7.38 -7.19
N SER A 33 -18.02 6.39 -6.41
CA SER A 33 -19.17 5.55 -6.72
C SER A 33 -20.49 6.35 -6.83
N LEU A 34 -20.67 7.37 -5.99
CA LEU A 34 -21.87 8.22 -6.02
C LEU A 34 -21.96 8.99 -7.34
N PHE A 35 -20.84 9.57 -7.78
CA PHE A 35 -20.78 10.32 -9.02
C PHE A 35 -20.92 9.43 -10.26
N LEU A 36 -20.31 8.25 -10.26
CA LEU A 36 -20.50 7.30 -11.35
C LEU A 36 -21.95 6.86 -11.45
N ASN A 37 -22.59 6.55 -10.34
CA ASN A 37 -24.01 6.16 -10.31
C ASN A 37 -24.91 7.28 -10.83
N GLU A 38 -24.64 8.54 -10.48
CA GLU A 38 -25.36 9.70 -11.01
C GLU A 38 -25.22 9.81 -12.54
N GLU A 39 -24.02 9.62 -13.10
CA GLU A 39 -23.81 9.66 -14.55
C GLU A 39 -24.53 8.48 -15.26
N LEU A 40 -24.49 7.25 -14.67
CA LEU A 40 -25.24 6.12 -15.21
C LEU A 40 -26.76 6.41 -15.25
N MET A 41 -27.31 6.98 -14.19
CA MET A 41 -28.74 7.37 -14.14
C MET A 41 -29.10 8.41 -15.20
N LYS A 42 -28.23 9.39 -15.47
CA LYS A 42 -28.43 10.41 -16.51
C LYS A 42 -28.45 9.80 -17.92
N ILE A 43 -27.67 8.74 -18.17
CA ILE A 43 -27.58 8.08 -19.48
C ILE A 43 -28.77 7.15 -19.71
N VAL A 44 -29.10 6.31 -18.71
CA VAL A 44 -30.08 5.25 -18.88
C VAL A 44 -31.51 5.77 -18.83
N GLN A 45 -31.82 6.77 -18.02
CA GLN A 45 -33.12 7.45 -17.87
C GLN A 45 -34.32 6.52 -17.63
N LYS A 46 -34.10 5.30 -17.18
CA LYS A 46 -35.09 4.29 -16.83
C LYS A 46 -34.55 3.40 -15.73
N PRO A 47 -35.38 2.61 -15.02
CA PRO A 47 -34.88 1.66 -14.04
C PRO A 47 -33.86 0.69 -14.66
N PHE A 48 -32.74 0.47 -13.97
CA PHE A 48 -31.68 -0.43 -14.36
C PHE A 48 -31.05 -1.09 -13.13
N TRP A 49 -30.34 -2.19 -13.31
CA TRP A 49 -29.57 -2.82 -12.26
C TRP A 49 -28.20 -2.16 -12.16
N SER A 50 -28.00 -1.41 -11.08
CA SER A 50 -26.71 -0.75 -10.79
C SER A 50 -25.59 -1.78 -10.60
N PRO A 51 -24.34 -1.45 -10.97
CA PRO A 51 -23.20 -2.27 -10.57
C PRO A 51 -22.99 -2.22 -9.07
N ASN A 52 -22.22 -3.16 -8.56
CA ASN A 52 -21.75 -3.14 -7.20
C ASN A 52 -20.51 -2.25 -7.09
N TYR A 53 -20.29 -1.66 -5.93
CA TYR A 53 -19.20 -0.73 -5.69
C TYR A 53 -18.40 -1.12 -4.46
N MET A 54 -17.08 -1.04 -4.55
CA MET A 54 -16.17 -1.17 -3.39
C MET A 54 -14.92 -0.33 -3.57
N THR A 55 -14.19 -0.13 -2.50
CA THR A 55 -12.83 0.41 -2.59
C THR A 55 -11.82 -0.72 -2.73
N ILE A 56 -10.60 -0.37 -3.15
CA ILE A 56 -9.50 -1.34 -3.18
C ILE A 56 -9.21 -1.90 -1.78
N SER A 57 -9.29 -1.07 -0.74
CA SER A 57 -9.16 -1.50 0.66
C SER A 57 -10.25 -2.48 1.08
N ASP A 58 -11.52 -2.23 0.71
CA ASP A 58 -12.62 -3.15 0.99
C ASP A 58 -12.38 -4.52 0.30
N MET A 59 -11.75 -4.52 -0.91
CA MET A 59 -11.42 -5.73 -1.64
C MET A 59 -10.38 -6.58 -0.90
N PHE A 60 -9.34 -5.97 -0.35
CA PHE A 60 -8.38 -6.67 0.49
C PHE A 60 -9.05 -7.21 1.76
N LEU A 61 -9.81 -6.38 2.47
CA LEU A 61 -10.48 -6.76 3.72
C LEU A 61 -11.47 -7.93 3.56
N GLN A 62 -12.14 -8.06 2.41
CA GLN A 62 -13.05 -9.18 2.14
C GLN A 62 -12.33 -10.51 1.88
N ASN A 63 -11.02 -10.47 1.62
CA ASN A 63 -10.21 -11.64 1.30
C ASN A 63 -9.33 -12.12 2.45
N THR A 64 -9.56 -11.66 3.67
CA THR A 64 -8.83 -12.09 4.85
C THR A 64 -9.73 -12.16 6.08
N SER A 65 -9.34 -12.96 7.08
CA SER A 65 -9.93 -12.96 8.42
C SER A 65 -9.24 -11.98 9.38
N LEU A 66 -8.10 -11.40 8.97
CA LEU A 66 -7.38 -10.42 9.77
C LEU A 66 -8.16 -9.10 9.84
N GLN A 67 -8.06 -8.43 10.96
CA GLN A 67 -8.65 -7.11 11.19
C GLN A 67 -7.58 -6.04 11.28
N LEU A 68 -7.89 -4.84 10.81
CA LEU A 68 -7.01 -3.69 11.00
C LEU A 68 -6.96 -3.32 12.48
N ALA A 69 -5.75 -3.25 13.02
CA ALA A 69 -5.55 -2.85 14.41
C ALA A 69 -5.70 -1.33 14.56
N ASP A 70 -6.13 -0.92 15.76
CA ASP A 70 -6.15 0.48 16.13
C ASP A 70 -4.75 1.11 16.08
N PRO A 71 -4.59 2.35 15.55
CA PRO A 71 -3.28 2.99 15.39
C PRO A 71 -2.48 3.12 16.70
N ILE A 72 -3.15 3.41 17.82
CA ILE A 72 -2.48 3.50 19.13
C ILE A 72 -2.00 2.12 19.58
N LYS A 73 -2.82 1.10 19.40
CA LYS A 73 -2.45 -0.29 19.69
C LYS A 73 -1.26 -0.74 18.86
N LEU A 74 -1.19 -0.37 17.57
CA LEU A 74 -0.05 -0.69 16.71
C LEU A 74 1.25 -0.14 17.31
N ILE A 75 1.27 1.13 17.72
CA ILE A 75 2.46 1.73 18.34
C ILE A 75 2.81 1.06 19.68
N CYS A 76 1.81 0.73 20.51
CA CYS A 76 2.05 0.03 21.78
C CYS A 76 2.64 -1.37 21.56
N ASP A 77 2.15 -2.13 20.59
CA ASP A 77 2.66 -3.46 20.30
C ASP A 77 4.02 -3.42 19.59
N LEU A 78 4.26 -2.43 18.73
CA LEU A 78 5.57 -2.17 18.11
C LEU A 78 6.62 -1.80 19.19
N HIS A 79 6.26 -0.95 20.16
CA HIS A 79 7.11 -0.63 21.30
C HIS A 79 7.51 -1.88 22.10
N LYS A 80 6.56 -2.78 22.39
CA LYS A 80 6.87 -4.04 23.08
C LYS A 80 7.85 -4.92 22.30
N SER A 81 7.68 -4.98 20.97
CA SER A 81 8.60 -5.73 20.11
C SER A 81 9.98 -5.07 20.07
N PHE A 82 10.03 -3.73 20.04
CA PHE A 82 11.27 -2.97 20.11
C PHE A 82 12.04 -3.27 21.42
N VAL A 83 11.41 -3.10 22.58
CA VAL A 83 12.03 -3.36 23.88
C VAL A 83 12.50 -4.81 23.99
N LYS A 84 11.69 -5.77 23.52
CA LYS A 84 12.03 -7.18 23.53
C LYS A 84 13.27 -7.51 22.68
N CYS A 85 13.34 -6.98 21.47
CA CYS A 85 14.41 -7.32 20.51
C CYS A 85 15.72 -6.57 20.81
N THR A 86 15.64 -5.31 21.24
CA THR A 86 16.83 -4.47 21.50
C THR A 86 17.35 -4.54 22.92
N GLY A 87 16.52 -4.93 23.88
CA GLY A 87 16.82 -4.85 25.31
C GLY A 87 16.94 -3.41 25.84
N VAL A 88 16.58 -2.40 25.05
CA VAL A 88 16.62 -1.00 25.44
C VAL A 88 15.34 -0.65 26.19
N ASP A 89 15.48 -0.15 27.43
CA ASP A 89 14.37 0.35 28.22
C ASP A 89 13.99 1.76 27.74
N GLU A 90 13.15 1.82 26.72
CA GLU A 90 12.61 3.04 26.15
C GLU A 90 11.17 3.24 26.62
N THR A 91 10.83 4.46 27.04
CA THR A 91 9.45 4.75 27.43
C THR A 91 8.55 4.88 26.19
N LEU A 92 7.28 4.51 26.31
CA LEU A 92 6.31 4.63 25.20
C LEU A 92 6.17 6.07 24.71
N ASP A 93 6.27 7.05 25.60
CA ASP A 93 6.18 8.48 25.29
C ASP A 93 7.31 8.93 24.35
N HIS A 94 8.54 8.54 24.64
CA HIS A 94 9.68 8.83 23.77
C HIS A 94 9.65 8.01 22.47
N PHE A 95 9.17 6.78 22.56
CA PHE A 95 9.06 5.88 21.40
C PHE A 95 8.00 6.35 20.40
N TYR A 96 6.90 6.97 20.86
CA TYR A 96 5.68 7.19 20.08
C TYR A 96 5.93 7.88 18.72
N GLY A 97 6.67 8.99 18.73
CA GLY A 97 6.88 9.78 17.50
C GLY A 97 7.68 9.03 16.43
N TRP A 98 8.79 8.40 16.80
CA TRP A 98 9.59 7.65 15.83
C TRP A 98 9.02 6.24 15.57
N GLY A 99 8.28 5.67 16.50
CA GLY A 99 7.52 4.45 16.30
C GLY A 99 6.46 4.59 15.19
N GLN A 100 5.85 5.78 15.05
CA GLN A 100 4.96 6.07 13.92
C GLN A 100 5.71 6.06 12.58
N LEU A 101 6.93 6.59 12.53
CA LEU A 101 7.75 6.56 11.31
C LEU A 101 8.15 5.11 10.95
N LEU A 102 8.59 4.36 11.94
CA LEU A 102 8.96 2.94 11.74
C LEU A 102 7.76 2.10 11.28
N LEU A 103 6.57 2.34 11.83
CA LEU A 103 5.36 1.68 11.39
C LEU A 103 5.01 2.04 9.94
N ALA A 104 5.19 3.29 9.54
CA ALA A 104 4.97 3.73 8.16
C ALA A 104 5.96 3.07 7.20
N ASP A 105 7.25 2.94 7.58
CA ASP A 105 8.26 2.24 6.79
C ASP A 105 7.93 0.75 6.62
N PHE A 106 7.43 0.09 7.67
CA PHE A 106 6.98 -1.29 7.59
C PHE A 106 5.74 -1.44 6.70
N ASP A 107 4.81 -0.49 6.78
CA ASP A 107 3.62 -0.45 5.94
C ASP A 107 3.98 -0.29 4.45
N ASP A 108 4.89 0.63 4.14
CA ASP A 108 5.38 0.85 2.79
C ASP A 108 6.18 -0.36 2.26
N LEU A 109 6.99 -0.99 3.10
CA LEU A 109 7.71 -2.21 2.76
C LEU A 109 6.76 -3.32 2.32
N ASP A 110 5.69 -3.53 3.08
CA ASP A 110 4.71 -4.59 2.80
C ASP A 110 3.85 -4.25 1.59
N LYS A 111 3.41 -3.00 1.45
CA LYS A 111 2.66 -2.53 0.28
C LYS A 111 3.44 -2.63 -1.03
N ASN A 112 4.77 -2.54 -0.95
CA ASN A 112 5.66 -2.73 -2.09
C ASN A 112 6.20 -4.16 -2.23
N LEU A 113 5.71 -5.13 -1.45
CA LEU A 113 6.15 -6.53 -1.45
C LEU A 113 7.68 -6.67 -1.28
N GLY A 114 8.30 -5.74 -0.54
CA GLY A 114 9.73 -5.71 -0.30
C GLY A 114 10.21 -6.94 0.48
N ASP A 115 11.42 -7.40 0.19
CA ASP A 115 12.08 -8.43 0.99
C ASP A 115 12.69 -7.77 2.25
N ALA A 116 11.94 -7.86 3.36
CA ALA A 116 12.33 -7.25 4.63
C ALA A 116 13.74 -7.65 5.08
N ARG A 117 14.08 -8.94 4.91
CA ARG A 117 15.38 -9.45 5.32
C ARG A 117 16.51 -8.80 4.54
N LYS A 118 16.38 -8.74 3.20
CA LYS A 118 17.42 -8.13 2.34
C LYS A 118 17.53 -6.64 2.58
N ILE A 119 16.40 -5.96 2.72
CA ILE A 119 16.39 -4.50 2.90
C ILE A 119 17.04 -4.13 4.23
N PHE A 120 16.67 -4.80 5.33
CA PHE A 120 17.19 -4.45 6.65
C PHE A 120 18.65 -4.88 6.85
N ILE A 121 19.11 -6.00 6.26
CA ILE A 121 20.53 -6.38 6.24
C ILE A 121 21.32 -5.35 5.45
N ASN A 122 20.89 -4.99 4.25
CA ASN A 122 21.59 -3.99 3.43
C ASN A 122 21.71 -2.63 4.13
N ILE A 123 20.69 -2.22 4.87
CA ILE A 123 20.73 -0.98 5.66
C ILE A 123 21.77 -1.08 6.78
N ALA A 124 21.86 -2.22 7.47
CA ALA A 124 22.87 -2.46 8.49
C ALA A 124 24.29 -2.43 7.90
N ASP A 125 24.51 -3.14 6.79
CA ASP A 125 25.79 -3.20 6.08
C ASP A 125 26.21 -1.80 5.55
N LEU A 126 25.27 -1.01 5.05
CA LEU A 126 25.47 0.37 4.58
C LEU A 126 25.99 1.28 5.68
N HIS A 127 25.58 1.03 6.90
CA HIS A 127 26.00 1.81 8.05
C HIS A 127 27.43 1.48 8.52
N GLU A 128 27.86 0.23 8.31
CA GLU A 128 29.24 -0.18 8.65
C GLU A 128 30.27 0.38 7.67
N LEU A 129 29.88 0.66 6.41
CA LEU A 129 30.82 1.03 5.36
C LEU A 129 31.22 2.52 5.35
N ASP A 130 30.56 3.41 6.08
CA ASP A 130 30.80 4.88 6.09
C ASP A 130 30.86 5.52 4.67
N ASP A 131 30.55 4.74 3.63
CA ASP A 131 30.63 5.11 2.20
C ASP A 131 29.22 5.36 1.66
N ASP A 132 28.91 6.64 1.44
CA ASP A 132 27.65 7.13 0.88
C ASP A 132 27.70 7.36 -0.64
N SER A 133 28.78 6.93 -1.31
CA SER A 133 29.09 7.28 -2.70
C SER A 133 28.08 6.71 -3.72
N TYR A 134 27.39 5.63 -3.39
CA TYR A 134 26.39 4.95 -4.25
C TYR A 134 24.95 5.43 -4.01
N LEU A 135 24.73 6.33 -3.04
CA LEU A 135 23.41 6.91 -2.81
C LEU A 135 23.17 8.09 -3.75
N ASP A 136 21.99 8.16 -4.29
CA ASP A 136 21.48 9.31 -5.01
C ASP A 136 21.52 10.56 -4.09
N GLU A 137 21.75 11.72 -4.69
CA GLU A 137 22.03 12.98 -3.98
C GLU A 137 20.90 13.39 -3.02
N ASP A 138 19.65 13.07 -3.36
CA ASP A 138 18.48 13.36 -2.51
C ASP A 138 18.42 12.44 -1.31
N LYS A 139 18.67 11.15 -1.49
CA LYS A 139 18.76 10.18 -0.39
C LYS A 139 19.94 10.46 0.53
N ARG A 140 21.09 10.85 -0.07
CA ARG A 140 22.27 11.29 0.67
C ARG A 140 21.98 12.53 1.51
N ARG A 141 21.23 13.50 0.96
CA ARG A 141 20.85 14.73 1.68
C ARG A 141 19.89 14.44 2.84
N ILE A 142 18.93 13.54 2.65
CA ILE A 142 18.00 13.08 3.69
C ILE A 142 18.77 12.36 4.80
N LEU A 143 19.64 11.43 4.44
CA LEU A 143 20.52 10.73 5.39
C LEU A 143 21.47 11.69 6.10
N LYS A 144 22.14 12.61 5.40
CA LYS A 144 23.01 13.63 6.02
C LYS A 144 22.24 14.56 6.95
N LYS A 145 21.01 14.93 6.64
CA LYS A 145 20.15 15.73 7.53
C LYS A 145 19.76 14.95 8.76
N PHE A 146 19.42 13.67 8.59
CA PHE A 146 19.11 12.76 9.68
C PHE A 146 20.35 12.48 10.53
N PHE A 147 21.49 12.12 9.93
CA PHE A 147 22.75 11.85 10.62
C PHE A 147 23.51 13.13 11.05
N GLY A 148 23.27 14.27 10.44
CA GLY A 148 23.86 15.56 10.80
C GLY A 148 23.53 15.98 12.22
N ASN A 149 22.33 15.62 12.66
CA ASN A 149 21.91 15.83 14.06
C ASN A 149 22.63 14.91 15.07
N PHE A 150 23.33 13.86 14.61
CA PHE A 150 24.09 12.91 15.41
C PHE A 150 25.59 13.17 15.47
N LYS A 151 26.10 14.17 14.73
CA LYS A 151 27.54 14.51 14.70
C LYS A 151 28.05 15.26 15.95
N ASP A 152 27.15 15.71 16.83
CA ASP A 152 27.56 16.31 18.07
C ASP A 152 28.04 15.25 19.06
N THR A 153 29.31 15.36 19.41
CA THR A 153 30.12 14.42 20.20
C THR A 153 29.62 14.18 21.63
N GLN A 154 28.52 14.76 22.05
CA GLN A 154 27.95 14.60 23.39
C GLN A 154 26.84 13.53 23.50
N ASN A 155 26.44 12.86 22.42
CA ASN A 155 25.30 11.95 22.46
C ASN A 155 25.64 10.51 22.08
N THR A 156 26.67 9.95 22.73
CA THR A 156 27.10 8.54 22.59
C THR A 156 25.98 7.55 22.92
N GLU A 157 25.10 7.90 23.85
CA GLU A 157 23.98 7.07 24.26
C GLU A 157 22.88 7.03 23.18
N LEU A 158 22.52 8.17 22.60
CA LEU A 158 21.54 8.25 21.53
C LEU A 158 22.02 7.50 20.27
N LYS A 159 23.31 7.64 19.94
CA LYS A 159 23.93 6.91 18.82
C LYS A 159 23.89 5.40 19.09
N ARG A 160 24.18 4.95 20.30
CA ARG A 160 24.14 3.54 20.68
C ARG A 160 22.72 2.96 20.59
N ARG A 161 21.71 3.69 21.07
CA ARG A 161 20.30 3.30 20.95
C ARG A 161 19.85 3.19 19.50
N PHE A 162 20.26 4.14 18.69
CA PHE A 162 19.99 4.15 17.27
C PHE A 162 20.63 2.95 16.55
N MET A 163 21.91 2.67 16.82
CA MET A 163 22.61 1.50 16.27
C MET A 163 21.96 0.18 16.70
N ALA A 164 21.53 0.09 17.96
CA ALA A 164 20.80 -1.07 18.44
C ALA A 164 19.49 -1.29 17.67
N LEU A 165 18.76 -0.22 17.33
CA LEU A 165 17.56 -0.30 16.49
C LEU A 165 17.87 -0.91 15.12
N TRP A 166 18.88 -0.38 14.40
CA TRP A 166 19.21 -0.80 13.05
C TRP A 166 19.60 -2.27 12.96
N ASN A 167 20.41 -2.74 13.91
CA ASN A 167 20.83 -4.14 13.97
C ASN A 167 19.68 -5.11 14.25
N HIS A 168 18.57 -4.62 14.81
CA HIS A 168 17.41 -5.44 15.18
C HIS A 168 16.15 -5.16 14.35
N LEU A 169 16.23 -4.35 13.28
CA LEU A 169 15.04 -3.98 12.50
C LEU A 169 14.28 -5.19 11.97
N TYR A 170 14.98 -6.18 11.46
CA TYR A 170 14.36 -7.41 10.97
C TYR A 170 13.69 -8.22 12.09
N ASP A 171 14.33 -8.30 13.24
CA ASP A 171 13.79 -9.01 14.40
C ASP A 171 12.56 -8.30 14.95
N ILE A 172 12.60 -6.95 15.01
CA ILE A 172 11.47 -6.11 15.45
C ILE A 172 10.29 -6.28 14.48
N TYR A 173 10.54 -6.19 13.18
CA TYR A 173 9.52 -6.40 12.14
C TYR A 173 8.88 -7.78 12.27
N THR A 174 9.68 -8.82 12.45
CA THR A 174 9.21 -10.20 12.55
C THR A 174 8.39 -10.42 13.84
N ASP A 175 8.90 -10.00 14.98
CA ASP A 175 8.20 -10.14 16.28
C ASP A 175 6.90 -9.34 16.28
N PHE A 176 6.91 -8.13 15.73
CA PHE A 176 5.73 -7.27 15.64
C PHE A 176 4.63 -7.91 14.80
N ASN A 177 4.96 -8.41 13.60
CA ASN A 177 3.99 -9.09 12.74
C ASN A 177 3.46 -10.38 13.38
N GLN A 178 4.29 -11.19 14.02
CA GLN A 178 3.87 -12.39 14.75
C GLN A 178 2.94 -12.05 15.93
N ARG A 179 3.24 -10.98 16.66
CA ARG A 179 2.43 -10.49 17.78
C ARG A 179 1.04 -10.06 17.31
N LEU A 180 0.94 -9.31 16.22
CA LEU A 180 -0.34 -8.89 15.65
C LEU A 180 -1.11 -10.09 15.11
N ALA A 181 -0.48 -10.95 14.33
CA ALA A 181 -1.10 -12.13 13.75
C ALA A 181 -1.68 -13.08 14.81
N SER A 182 -0.99 -13.26 15.96
CA SER A 182 -1.49 -14.06 17.08
C SER A 182 -2.79 -13.53 17.70
N GLN A 183 -3.11 -12.26 17.45
CA GLN A 183 -4.33 -11.58 17.89
C GLN A 183 -5.39 -11.48 16.77
N GLY A 184 -5.11 -12.02 15.57
CA GLY A 184 -5.96 -11.84 14.38
C GLY A 184 -5.93 -10.41 13.83
N LEU A 185 -4.89 -9.65 14.12
CA LEU A 185 -4.72 -8.24 13.75
C LEU A 185 -3.57 -8.05 12.77
N ALA A 186 -3.63 -6.94 12.01
CA ALA A 186 -2.54 -6.47 11.17
C ALA A 186 -2.62 -4.94 10.98
N TYR A 187 -1.51 -4.31 10.57
CA TYR A 187 -1.55 -3.00 9.92
C TYR A 187 -1.86 -3.18 8.41
N GLU A 188 -2.15 -2.11 7.72
CA GLU A 188 -2.73 -2.17 6.36
C GLU A 188 -1.83 -2.90 5.37
N GLY A 189 -0.53 -2.56 5.29
CA GLY A 189 0.41 -3.20 4.38
C GLY A 189 0.59 -4.70 4.65
N ALA A 190 0.71 -5.09 5.93
CA ALA A 190 0.81 -6.50 6.32
C ALA A 190 -0.46 -7.28 5.96
N LEU A 191 -1.64 -6.67 6.14
CA LEU A 191 -2.91 -7.27 5.74
C LEU A 191 -2.96 -7.47 4.22
N TYR A 192 -2.58 -6.46 3.43
CA TYR A 192 -2.58 -6.54 1.96
C TYR A 192 -1.60 -7.60 1.46
N ARG A 193 -0.38 -7.61 2.00
CA ARG A 193 0.62 -8.65 1.71
C ARG A 193 0.08 -10.03 2.01
N HIS A 194 -0.54 -10.22 3.17
CA HIS A 194 -1.13 -11.51 3.56
C HIS A 194 -2.18 -12.00 2.55
N VAL A 195 -3.03 -11.11 2.02
CA VAL A 195 -4.00 -11.45 0.97
C VAL A 195 -3.32 -11.85 -0.34
N ILE A 196 -2.22 -11.16 -0.71
CA ILE A 196 -1.48 -11.49 -1.92
C ILE A 196 -0.74 -12.82 -1.79
N GLU A 197 -0.21 -13.13 -0.63
CA GLU A 197 0.51 -14.39 -0.35
C GLU A 197 -0.44 -15.58 -0.13
N ALA A 198 -1.75 -15.35 0.08
CA ALA A 198 -2.74 -16.42 0.20
C ALA A 198 -3.00 -17.13 -1.14
N ASP A 199 -3.29 -18.41 -1.13
CA ASP A 199 -3.46 -19.22 -2.34
C ASP A 199 -4.71 -18.86 -3.16
N THR A 200 -5.77 -18.39 -2.50
CA THR A 200 -7.08 -18.15 -3.12
C THR A 200 -7.64 -16.76 -2.84
N LEU A 201 -8.33 -16.20 -3.84
CA LEU A 201 -9.15 -15.00 -3.69
C LEU A 201 -10.65 -15.37 -3.80
N ASN A 202 -11.47 -14.74 -2.99
CA ASN A 202 -12.92 -14.90 -3.05
C ASN A 202 -13.51 -13.88 -4.03
N LEU A 203 -13.57 -14.25 -5.30
CA LEU A 203 -14.15 -13.44 -6.36
C LEU A 203 -15.63 -13.81 -6.57
N ARG A 204 -16.53 -12.83 -6.47
CA ARG A 204 -17.99 -13.04 -6.54
C ARG A 204 -18.62 -12.52 -7.84
N TYR A 205 -17.89 -11.75 -8.61
CA TYR A 205 -18.40 -11.06 -9.81
C TYR A 205 -17.66 -11.53 -11.05
N ASP A 206 -18.35 -11.47 -12.19
CA ASP A 206 -17.79 -11.92 -13.47
C ASP A 206 -16.83 -10.88 -14.05
N THR A 207 -17.07 -9.60 -13.72
CA THR A 207 -16.29 -8.47 -14.24
C THR A 207 -15.93 -7.49 -13.14
N TYR A 208 -14.68 -7.07 -13.13
CA TYR A 208 -14.14 -6.05 -12.24
C TYR A 208 -13.64 -4.86 -13.05
N LEU A 209 -14.17 -3.67 -12.76
CA LEU A 209 -13.79 -2.43 -13.39
C LEU A 209 -13.05 -1.55 -12.39
N PHE A 210 -11.76 -1.32 -12.62
CA PHE A 210 -10.93 -0.46 -11.79
C PHE A 210 -10.97 0.97 -12.34
N VAL A 211 -11.49 1.92 -11.57
CA VAL A 211 -11.82 3.26 -12.08
C VAL A 211 -11.17 4.35 -11.24
N GLY A 212 -10.44 5.25 -11.91
CA GLY A 212 -9.86 6.45 -11.31
C GLY A 212 -8.59 6.21 -10.50
N PHE A 213 -7.84 5.16 -10.83
CA PHE A 213 -6.51 4.94 -10.30
C PHE A 213 -5.49 5.77 -11.10
N ASN A 214 -4.53 6.38 -10.41
CA ASN A 214 -3.44 7.15 -11.03
C ASN A 214 -2.10 6.43 -10.87
N MET A 215 -1.91 5.82 -9.72
CA MET A 215 -0.71 5.07 -9.35
C MET A 215 -1.13 3.87 -8.49
N MET A 216 -0.48 2.74 -8.69
CA MET A 216 -0.76 1.51 -7.95
C MET A 216 0.49 1.06 -7.20
N GLN A 217 0.28 0.59 -5.98
CA GLN A 217 1.31 -0.08 -5.19
C GLN A 217 1.52 -1.51 -5.72
N GLN A 218 2.62 -2.15 -5.36
CA GLN A 218 2.93 -3.51 -5.84
C GLN A 218 1.88 -4.54 -5.39
N VAL A 219 1.36 -4.43 -4.17
CA VAL A 219 0.26 -5.28 -3.68
C VAL A 219 -1.02 -5.11 -4.51
N GLU A 220 -1.36 -3.89 -4.92
CA GLU A 220 -2.53 -3.61 -5.75
C GLU A 220 -2.35 -4.18 -7.16
N THR A 221 -1.15 -3.99 -7.74
CA THR A 221 -0.77 -4.56 -9.02
C THR A 221 -0.82 -6.09 -9.00
N ALA A 222 -0.32 -6.71 -7.91
CA ALA A 222 -0.36 -8.15 -7.72
C ALA A 222 -1.81 -8.66 -7.57
N LEU A 223 -2.66 -7.94 -6.82
CA LEU A 223 -4.08 -8.26 -6.69
C LEU A 223 -4.77 -8.24 -8.05
N TYR A 224 -4.56 -7.19 -8.84
CA TYR A 224 -5.11 -7.10 -10.19
C TYR A 224 -4.69 -8.26 -11.09
N ARG A 225 -3.39 -8.60 -11.11
CA ARG A 225 -2.88 -9.72 -11.93
C ARG A 225 -3.56 -11.04 -11.56
N ARG A 226 -3.83 -11.26 -10.27
CA ARG A 226 -4.55 -12.45 -9.80
C ARG A 226 -6.01 -12.43 -10.21
N ILE A 227 -6.71 -11.31 -10.05
CA ILE A 227 -8.12 -11.20 -10.45
C ILE A 227 -8.27 -11.43 -11.97
N LYS A 228 -7.34 -10.89 -12.77
CA LYS A 228 -7.34 -11.06 -14.24
C LYS A 228 -7.22 -12.53 -14.69
N GLN A 229 -6.73 -13.43 -13.85
CA GLN A 229 -6.67 -14.88 -14.17
C GLN A 229 -8.05 -15.53 -14.07
N ASP A 230 -8.91 -15.07 -13.16
CA ASP A 230 -10.15 -15.75 -12.79
C ASP A 230 -11.41 -14.96 -13.23
N ALA A 231 -11.29 -13.68 -13.55
CA ALA A 231 -12.39 -12.80 -13.93
C ALA A 231 -12.01 -11.81 -15.03
N SER A 232 -13.01 -11.25 -15.70
CA SER A 232 -12.79 -10.15 -16.64
C SER A 232 -12.40 -8.87 -15.89
N CYS A 233 -11.33 -8.20 -16.34
CA CYS A 233 -10.84 -6.97 -15.70
C CYS A 233 -10.61 -5.88 -16.73
N HIS A 234 -11.09 -4.67 -16.42
CA HIS A 234 -10.83 -3.48 -17.24
C HIS A 234 -10.40 -2.32 -16.34
N PHE A 235 -9.48 -1.48 -16.87
CA PHE A 235 -8.99 -0.29 -16.20
C PHE A 235 -9.44 0.98 -16.92
N TYR A 236 -9.92 1.94 -16.14
CA TYR A 236 -10.19 3.30 -16.53
C TYR A 236 -9.27 4.22 -15.75
N TRP A 237 -8.16 4.62 -16.38
CA TRP A 237 -7.16 5.49 -15.80
C TRP A 237 -7.56 6.95 -15.93
N ASP A 238 -7.46 7.70 -14.83
CA ASP A 238 -7.66 9.15 -14.82
C ASP A 238 -6.31 9.86 -14.86
N TYR A 239 -5.70 9.90 -16.04
CA TYR A 239 -4.42 10.60 -16.24
C TYR A 239 -4.63 12.03 -16.69
N ASP A 240 -4.06 12.99 -15.94
CA ASP A 240 -3.78 14.32 -16.47
C ASP A 240 -2.54 14.26 -17.36
N LYS A 241 -2.60 14.92 -18.53
CA LYS A 241 -1.46 15.02 -19.47
C LYS A 241 -0.20 15.57 -18.82
N TYR A 242 -0.34 16.38 -17.77
CA TYR A 242 0.76 16.95 -17.00
C TYR A 242 1.54 15.89 -16.23
N TYR A 243 0.87 14.84 -15.74
CA TYR A 243 1.48 13.73 -14.97
C TYR A 243 1.91 12.55 -15.82
N VAL A 244 1.60 12.54 -17.12
CA VAL A 244 2.18 11.61 -18.10
C VAL A 244 3.62 12.03 -18.37
N CYS A 245 4.45 11.98 -17.35
CA CYS A 245 5.86 12.28 -17.45
C CYS A 245 6.59 11.10 -18.10
N LEU A 246 7.57 11.39 -18.95
CA LEU A 246 8.36 10.43 -19.74
C LEU A 246 9.01 9.30 -18.91
N LEU A 247 9.09 9.42 -17.58
CA LEU A 247 9.61 8.40 -16.66
C LEU A 247 8.66 7.22 -16.41
N TYR A 248 7.35 7.36 -16.70
CA TYR A 248 6.35 6.30 -16.51
C TYR A 248 6.01 5.53 -17.79
N THR A 249 6.62 5.89 -18.92
CA THR A 249 6.25 5.31 -20.23
C THR A 249 6.81 3.92 -20.46
N SER A 250 7.81 3.44 -19.70
CA SER A 250 8.37 2.10 -19.91
C SER A 250 7.46 1.00 -19.34
N ASP A 251 6.95 1.15 -18.12
CA ASP A 251 6.13 0.11 -17.49
C ASP A 251 4.67 0.13 -17.96
N ALA A 252 4.12 1.33 -18.24
CA ALA A 252 2.77 1.46 -18.78
C ALA A 252 2.68 1.12 -20.27
N ALA A 253 3.79 1.12 -21.01
CA ALA A 253 3.82 0.73 -22.43
C ALA A 253 3.75 -0.80 -22.60
N ASP A 254 4.31 -1.57 -21.69
CA ASP A 254 4.24 -3.04 -21.73
C ASP A 254 2.81 -3.56 -21.46
N GLU A 255 1.99 -2.81 -20.69
CA GLU A 255 0.59 -3.20 -20.46
C GLU A 255 -0.36 -2.79 -21.60
N ARG A 256 0.01 -1.83 -22.46
CA ARG A 256 -0.77 -1.45 -23.66
C ARG A 256 -0.67 -2.45 -24.80
N SER A 257 0.32 -3.33 -24.80
CA SER A 257 0.52 -4.34 -25.85
C SER A 257 -0.23 -5.65 -25.59
N SER A 258 -1.10 -5.73 -24.60
CA SER A 258 -1.92 -6.91 -24.25
C SER A 258 -3.43 -6.63 -24.29
N VAL A 259 -3.88 -5.72 -25.18
CA VAL A 259 -5.30 -5.56 -25.55
C VAL A 259 -5.55 -6.21 -26.91
#